data_5032d5c93834d4ac266cf3a30450cecc
#
_entry.id   5032d5c93834d4ac266cf3a30450cecc
#
_cell.length_a   1.000
_cell.length_b   1.000
_cell.length_c   1.000
_cell.angle_alpha   90.00
_cell.angle_beta   90.00
_cell.angle_gamma   90.00
#
_symmetry.space_group_name_H-M   'P 1'
#
loop_
_entity.id
_entity.type
_entity.pdbx_description
1 polymer ?
#
loop_
_entity_poly.entity_id
_entity_poly.type
_entity_poly.pdbx_seq_one_letter_code
_entity_poly.pdbx_strand_id
1 'polypeptide(L)'
;MSIVEITTFRLAEGVTDASFLALDRRLQTELVPNRPGFLRRTTARHGDDWLVVTLWSTEDAAGAYQRAVEAHPLHVEFEHAVEAGSFHLARYTTLD
;
A
#
# COMPACT_ATOMS: atom_id res chain seq x y z
N MET A 1 2.00 6.30 -20.20
CA MET A 1 1.04 5.48 -19.43
C MET A 1 1.60 5.17 -18.07
N SER A 2 0.76 5.22 -17.06
CA SER A 2 1.15 4.97 -15.68
C SER A 2 0.61 3.63 -15.20
N ILE A 3 1.00 3.23 -14.00
CA ILE A 3 0.48 2.01 -13.35
C ILE A 3 -0.37 2.41 -12.16
N VAL A 4 -1.59 1.88 -12.12
CA VAL A 4 -2.47 1.96 -10.95
C VAL A 4 -2.37 0.64 -10.21
N GLU A 5 -1.90 0.70 -8.96
CA GLU A 5 -1.80 -0.47 -8.12
C GLU A 5 -2.91 -0.42 -7.07
N ILE A 6 -3.75 -1.43 -7.04
CA ILE A 6 -4.86 -1.52 -6.10
C ILE A 6 -4.60 -2.66 -5.13
N THR A 7 -4.59 -2.33 -3.85
CA THR A 7 -4.40 -3.29 -2.78
C THR A 7 -5.66 -3.31 -1.93
N THR A 8 -6.22 -4.48 -1.67
CA THR A 8 -7.38 -4.64 -0.79
C THR A 8 -7.05 -5.61 0.32
N PHE A 9 -7.57 -5.35 1.52
CA PHE A 9 -7.28 -6.19 2.69
C PHE A 9 -8.23 -5.88 3.84
N ARG A 10 -8.19 -6.72 4.87
CA ARG A 10 -8.84 -6.47 6.15
C ARG A 10 -7.78 -6.36 7.23
N LEU A 11 -8.10 -5.68 8.33
CA LEU A 11 -7.19 -5.59 9.47
C LEU A 11 -7.19 -6.89 10.25
N ALA A 12 -6.02 -7.25 10.78
CA ALA A 12 -5.86 -8.41 11.66
C ALA A 12 -6.66 -8.19 12.95
N GLU A 13 -7.05 -9.28 13.60
CA GLU A 13 -7.73 -9.23 14.88
C GLU A 13 -6.92 -8.42 15.89
N GLY A 14 -7.58 -7.54 16.61
CA GLY A 14 -6.93 -6.68 17.61
C GLY A 14 -6.32 -5.39 17.06
N VAL A 15 -6.21 -5.25 15.76
CA VAL A 15 -5.73 -4.02 15.14
C VAL A 15 -6.89 -3.04 15.03
N THR A 16 -6.77 -1.87 15.67
CA THR A 16 -7.81 -0.84 15.61
C THR A 16 -7.64 0.04 14.38
N ASP A 17 -8.73 0.67 13.93
CA ASP A 17 -8.67 1.65 12.85
C ASP A 17 -7.67 2.76 13.17
N ALA A 18 -7.69 3.25 14.40
CA ALA A 18 -6.78 4.33 14.83
C ALA A 18 -5.31 3.92 14.74
N SER A 19 -4.97 2.71 15.19
CA SER A 19 -3.59 2.23 15.12
C SER A 19 -3.14 2.01 13.68
N PHE A 20 -4.03 1.50 12.83
CA PHE A 20 -3.72 1.32 11.42
C PHE A 20 -3.54 2.66 10.71
N LEU A 21 -4.40 3.64 10.98
CA LEU A 21 -4.28 4.97 10.37
C LEU A 21 -2.99 5.67 10.78
N ALA A 22 -2.52 5.46 12.01
CA ALA A 22 -1.23 5.99 12.45
C ALA A 22 -0.07 5.35 11.67
N LEU A 23 -0.12 4.04 11.47
CA LEU A 23 0.87 3.33 10.65
C LEU A 23 0.81 3.79 9.19
N ASP A 24 -0.39 3.91 8.64
CA ASP A 24 -0.58 4.35 7.25
C ASP A 24 -0.02 5.75 7.02
N ARG A 25 -0.18 6.66 7.99
CA ARG A 25 0.40 8.00 7.91
C ARG A 25 1.93 7.93 7.85
N ARG A 26 2.55 7.06 8.63
CA ARG A 26 4.00 6.89 8.57
C ARG A 26 4.45 6.30 7.24
N LEU A 27 3.72 5.36 6.68
CA LEU A 27 3.99 4.84 5.34
C LEU A 27 3.94 5.95 4.32
N GLN A 28 2.93 6.82 4.40
CA GLN A 28 2.72 7.92 3.46
C GLN A 28 3.73 9.06 3.60
N THR A 29 4.34 9.23 4.76
CA THR A 29 5.28 10.35 5.00
C THR A 29 6.74 9.90 4.99
N GLU A 30 7.04 8.69 5.42
CA GLU A 30 8.42 8.25 5.64
C GLU A 30 8.92 7.24 4.61
N LEU A 31 8.04 6.48 3.99
CA LEU A 31 8.45 5.39 3.10
C LEU A 31 8.11 5.62 1.64
N VAL A 32 6.83 5.72 1.34
CA VAL A 32 6.34 5.70 -0.05
C VAL A 32 6.78 6.91 -0.89
N PRO A 33 6.67 8.17 -0.39
CA PRO A 33 6.95 9.34 -1.23
C PRO A 33 8.39 9.46 -1.69
N ASN A 34 9.32 8.82 -1.01
CA ASN A 34 10.74 8.92 -1.32
C ASN A 34 11.20 7.89 -2.36
N ARG A 35 10.26 7.13 -2.93
CA ARG A 35 10.60 6.08 -3.90
C ARG A 35 10.53 6.61 -5.34
N PRO A 36 11.52 6.24 -6.18
CA PRO A 36 11.50 6.65 -7.58
C PRO A 36 10.22 6.21 -8.29
N GLY A 37 9.63 7.12 -9.05
CA GLY A 37 8.43 6.83 -9.82
C GLY A 37 7.13 6.89 -9.05
N PHE A 38 7.15 7.17 -7.76
CA PHE A 38 5.93 7.37 -6.99
C PHE A 38 5.21 8.65 -7.44
N LEU A 39 3.92 8.56 -7.70
CA LEU A 39 3.10 9.70 -8.10
C LEU A 39 2.06 10.06 -7.05
N ARG A 40 1.28 9.09 -6.57
CA ARG A 40 0.19 9.35 -5.65
C ARG A 40 -0.23 8.08 -4.91
N ARG A 41 -0.74 8.25 -3.69
CA ARG A 41 -1.29 7.16 -2.89
C ARG A 41 -2.52 7.63 -2.13
N THR A 42 -3.56 6.81 -2.10
CA THR A 42 -4.80 7.09 -1.36
C THR A 42 -5.24 5.83 -0.64
N THR A 43 -5.62 5.99 0.63
CA THR A 43 -6.17 4.92 1.45
C THR A 43 -7.65 5.21 1.67
N ALA A 44 -8.48 4.19 1.49
CA ALA A 44 -9.92 4.30 1.66
C ALA A 44 -10.47 3.03 2.32
N ARG A 45 -11.71 3.11 2.79
CA ARG A 45 -12.33 1.99 3.48
C ARG A 45 -13.83 1.93 3.17
N HIS A 46 -14.35 0.72 3.07
CA HIS A 46 -15.78 0.46 3.02
C HIS A 46 -16.10 -0.68 4.01
N GLY A 47 -16.75 -0.37 5.13
CA GLY A 47 -16.95 -1.34 6.20
C GLY A 47 -15.61 -1.83 6.75
N ASP A 48 -15.40 -3.14 6.73
CA ASP A 48 -14.15 -3.77 7.18
C ASP A 48 -13.14 -3.94 6.05
N ASP A 49 -13.50 -3.55 4.83
CA ASP A 49 -12.65 -3.70 3.66
C ASP A 49 -11.84 -2.42 3.42
N TRP A 50 -10.53 -2.55 3.48
CA TRP A 50 -9.60 -1.46 3.23
C TRP A 50 -9.07 -1.53 1.79
N LEU A 51 -8.77 -0.36 1.24
CA LEU A 51 -8.27 -0.22 -0.12
C LEU A 51 -7.16 0.82 -0.13
N VAL A 52 -6.05 0.48 -0.80
CA VAL A 52 -4.97 1.43 -1.07
C VAL A 52 -4.78 1.49 -2.56
N VAL A 53 -4.86 2.71 -3.12
CA VAL A 53 -4.60 2.96 -4.53
C VAL A 53 -3.29 3.72 -4.63
N THR A 54 -2.33 3.16 -5.35
CA THR A 54 -1.03 3.81 -5.58
C THR A 54 -0.81 3.99 -7.06
N LEU A 55 -0.40 5.18 -7.46
CA LEU A 55 -0.08 5.48 -8.84
C LEU A 55 1.45 5.56 -8.99
N TRP A 56 1.97 4.78 -9.91
CA TRP A 56 3.40 4.73 -10.25
C TRP A 56 3.62 5.16 -11.68
N SER A 57 4.73 5.83 -11.96
CA SER A 57 5.05 6.28 -13.31
C SER A 57 5.29 5.12 -14.27
N THR A 58 5.83 4.00 -13.78
CA THR A 58 6.13 2.81 -14.59
C THR A 58 5.92 1.53 -13.79
N GLU A 59 5.79 0.40 -14.49
CA GLU A 59 5.71 -0.90 -13.87
C GLU A 59 7.02 -1.24 -13.13
N ASP A 60 8.15 -0.87 -13.72
CA ASP A 60 9.46 -1.08 -13.09
C ASP A 60 9.55 -0.36 -11.73
N ALA A 61 9.02 0.85 -11.65
CA ALA A 61 9.00 1.61 -10.39
C ALA A 61 8.16 0.89 -9.32
N ALA A 62 7.00 0.38 -9.68
CA ALA A 62 6.15 -0.37 -8.76
C ALA A 62 6.85 -1.64 -8.26
N GLY A 63 7.46 -2.39 -9.15
CA GLY A 63 8.20 -3.61 -8.79
C GLY A 63 9.43 -3.32 -7.95
N ALA A 64 10.16 -2.25 -8.28
CA ALA A 64 11.34 -1.82 -7.52
C ALA A 64 10.96 -1.43 -6.08
N TYR A 65 9.84 -0.72 -5.90
CA TYR A 65 9.35 -0.39 -4.57
C TYR A 65 9.06 -1.67 -3.78
N GLN A 66 8.33 -2.60 -4.35
CA GLN A 66 7.96 -3.84 -3.68
C GLN A 66 9.19 -4.61 -3.19
N ARG A 67 10.23 -4.69 -4.02
CA ARG A 67 11.48 -5.35 -3.65
C ARG A 67 12.27 -4.60 -2.58
N ALA A 68 12.30 -3.26 -2.71
CA ALA A 68 13.10 -2.42 -1.82
C ALA A 68 12.56 -2.37 -0.39
N VAL A 69 11.24 -2.51 -0.20
CA VAL A 69 10.61 -2.37 1.11
C VAL A 69 10.33 -3.69 1.82
N GLU A 70 10.60 -4.81 1.18
CA GLU A 70 10.25 -6.14 1.69
C GLU A 70 10.70 -6.36 3.14
N ALA A 71 11.89 -5.91 3.48
CA ALA A 71 12.45 -6.04 4.83
C ALA A 71 12.38 -4.73 5.65
N HIS A 72 11.76 -3.67 5.12
CA HIS A 72 11.68 -2.40 5.83
C HIS A 72 10.73 -2.54 7.04
N PRO A 73 11.11 -2.02 8.24
CA PRO A 73 10.28 -2.17 9.43
C PRO A 73 8.83 -1.70 9.28
N LEU A 74 8.60 -0.59 8.59
CA LEU A 74 7.23 -0.10 8.37
C LEU A 74 6.42 -1.05 7.49
N HIS A 75 7.04 -1.67 6.49
CA HIS A 75 6.36 -2.64 5.65
C HIS A 75 6.04 -3.92 6.44
N VAL A 76 6.96 -4.36 7.29
CA VAL A 76 6.75 -5.51 8.16
C VAL A 76 5.59 -5.24 9.12
N GLU A 77 5.52 -4.04 9.71
CA GLU A 77 4.39 -3.65 10.55
C GLU A 77 3.08 -3.68 9.77
N PHE A 78 3.08 -3.21 8.52
CA PHE A 78 1.91 -3.27 7.66
C PHE A 78 1.45 -4.72 7.45
N GLU A 79 2.37 -5.60 7.12
CA GLU A 79 2.04 -7.02 6.92
C GLU A 79 1.41 -7.64 8.16
N HIS A 80 1.92 -7.32 9.35
CA HIS A 80 1.38 -7.83 10.61
C HIS A 80 0.01 -7.23 10.94
N ALA A 81 -0.31 -6.06 10.42
CA ALA A 81 -1.60 -5.41 10.65
C ALA A 81 -2.71 -5.95 9.76
N VAL A 82 -2.36 -6.72 8.74
CA VAL A 82 -3.29 -7.26 7.74
C VAL A 82 -3.70 -8.68 8.11
N GLU A 83 -5.00 -8.95 8.04
CA GLU A 83 -5.54 -10.29 8.27
C GLU A 83 -4.97 -11.28 7.25
N ALA A 84 -4.47 -12.42 7.72
CA ALA A 84 -3.90 -13.45 6.86
C ALA A 84 -4.93 -13.92 5.83
N GLY A 85 -4.52 -13.97 4.56
CA GLY A 85 -5.36 -14.41 3.46
C GLY A 85 -6.30 -13.35 2.90
N SER A 86 -6.36 -12.16 3.51
CA SER A 86 -7.23 -11.08 3.02
C SER A 86 -6.55 -10.16 2.00
N PHE A 87 -5.23 -10.21 1.87
CA PHE A 87 -4.47 -9.30 1.04
C PHE A 87 -4.53 -9.68 -0.44
N HIS A 88 -4.93 -8.71 -1.27
CA HIS A 88 -4.95 -8.86 -2.72
C HIS A 88 -4.33 -7.62 -3.36
N LEU A 89 -3.48 -7.83 -4.35
CA LEU A 89 -2.83 -6.76 -5.09
C LEU A 89 -3.09 -6.96 -6.58
N ALA A 90 -3.50 -5.90 -7.26
CA ALA A 90 -3.68 -5.91 -8.71
C ALA A 90 -3.05 -4.66 -9.31
N ARG A 91 -2.45 -4.79 -10.48
CA ARG A 91 -1.88 -3.67 -11.22
C ARG A 91 -2.57 -3.51 -12.56
N TYR A 92 -2.84 -2.27 -12.91
CA TYR A 92 -3.49 -1.90 -14.16
C TYR A 92 -2.66 -0.82 -14.85
N THR A 93 -2.58 -0.91 -16.16
CA THR A 93 -1.92 0.14 -16.96
C THR A 93 -2.97 1.18 -17.34
N THR A 94 -2.69 2.46 -17.09
CA THR A 94 -3.59 3.53 -17.50
C THR A 94 -3.58 3.64 -19.02
N LEU A 95 -4.69 4.11 -19.59
CA LEU A 95 -4.84 4.24 -21.04
C LEU A 95 -4.55 5.64 -21.58
N ASP A 96 -4.22 6.55 -20.69
CA ASP A 96 -3.90 7.96 -21.07
C ASP A 96 -2.44 8.17 -21.46
#